data_9d9a2ff1aab3da4b583abd4e33f4e398
#
_entry.id   9d9a2ff1aab3da4b583abd4e33f4e398
#
_cell.length_a   1.000
_cell.length_b   1.000
_cell.length_c   1.000
_cell.angle_alpha   90.00
_cell.angle_beta   90.00
_cell.angle_gamma   90.00
#
_symmetry.space_group_name_H-M   'P 1'
#
loop_
_entity.id
_entity.type
_entity.pdbx_description
1 polymer ?
#
loop_
_entity_poly.entity_id
_entity_poly.type
_entity_poly.pdbx_seq_one_letter_code
_entity_poly.pdbx_strand_id
1 'polypeptide(L)'
;MRGPLLGVVLAAMMLFAHGENSLPVEKADVLPLAISDDFSFRKFKIFTNALPNPSATPIPTKDLMIDFERRRRQWGSINSVDTFAKIGSYFTFFWRAKRPANLTLRFEYRQTNLRDYVQARELYYPNAKGSYVSEIGVLGDDYATDGPITSWRALLIENRTIVGLLQSRTWR
;
A
#
# COMPACT_ATOMS: atom_id res chain seq x y z
N MET A 1 33.38 2.75 44.00
CA MET A 1 33.09 1.79 42.91
C MET A 1 31.81 2.23 42.20
N ARG A 2 31.96 2.79 41.01
CA ARG A 2 30.85 3.29 40.18
C ARG A 2 30.60 2.25 39.07
N GLY A 3 29.43 1.60 39.11
CA GLY A 3 29.00 0.68 38.04
C GLY A 3 28.43 1.45 36.86
N PRO A 4 28.65 0.96 35.61
CA PRO A 4 28.10 1.61 34.42
C PRO A 4 26.62 1.27 34.25
N LEU A 5 25.78 2.28 34.07
CA LEU A 5 24.40 2.14 33.61
C LEU A 5 24.43 1.68 32.13
N LEU A 6 24.03 0.45 31.89
CA LEU A 6 23.74 -0.05 30.55
C LEU A 6 22.41 0.53 30.09
N GLY A 7 22.46 1.53 29.21
CA GLY A 7 21.28 2.04 28.50
C GLY A 7 20.83 1.02 27.45
N VAL A 8 19.70 0.37 27.67
CA VAL A 8 19.04 -0.47 26.65
C VAL A 8 18.37 0.45 25.66
N VAL A 9 18.98 0.60 24.48
CA VAL A 9 18.35 1.24 23.31
C VAL A 9 17.38 0.25 22.71
N LEU A 10 16.08 0.43 22.97
CA LEU A 10 15.02 -0.33 22.32
C LEU A 10 14.87 0.17 20.88
N ALA A 11 15.53 -0.49 19.93
CA ALA A 11 15.33 -0.26 18.50
C ALA A 11 13.93 -0.78 18.14
N ALA A 12 12.99 0.13 17.88
CA ALA A 12 11.69 -0.22 17.32
C ALA A 12 11.91 -0.72 15.88
N MET A 13 11.92 -2.04 15.69
CA MET A 13 11.90 -2.65 14.36
C MET A 13 10.58 -2.29 13.68
N MET A 14 10.62 -1.37 12.72
CA MET A 14 9.52 -1.17 11.77
C MET A 14 9.49 -2.39 10.83
N LEU A 15 8.48 -3.23 10.96
CA LEU A 15 8.21 -4.30 10.01
C LEU A 15 7.68 -3.67 8.72
N PHE A 16 8.51 -3.65 7.69
CA PHE A 16 8.09 -3.29 6.35
C PHE A 16 7.49 -4.53 5.68
N ALA A 17 6.14 -4.60 5.62
CA ALA A 17 5.50 -5.54 4.73
C ALA A 17 5.54 -4.96 3.31
N HIS A 18 6.31 -5.57 2.41
CA HIS A 18 6.37 -5.19 1.01
C HIS A 18 5.13 -5.73 0.29
N GLY A 19 4.62 -4.97 -0.67
CA GLY A 19 3.37 -5.28 -1.38
C GLY A 19 3.41 -6.52 -2.28
N GLU A 20 4.55 -7.16 -2.44
CA GLU A 20 4.70 -8.42 -3.18
C GLU A 20 3.91 -9.60 -2.56
N ASN A 21 3.50 -9.49 -1.29
CA ASN A 21 2.75 -10.52 -0.58
C ASN A 21 1.25 -10.23 -0.47
N SER A 22 0.72 -9.21 -1.14
CA SER A 22 -0.71 -8.95 -1.14
C SER A 22 -1.44 -9.95 -2.03
N LEU A 23 -2.45 -10.63 -1.47
CA LEU A 23 -3.24 -11.62 -2.18
C LEU A 23 -4.46 -10.96 -2.84
N PRO A 24 -4.76 -11.29 -4.11
CA PRO A 24 -6.00 -10.88 -4.75
C PRO A 24 -7.20 -11.55 -4.05
N VAL A 25 -8.32 -10.84 -3.98
CA VAL A 25 -9.56 -11.32 -3.41
C VAL A 25 -10.60 -11.46 -4.53
N GLU A 26 -10.98 -12.68 -4.87
CA GLU A 26 -11.94 -12.94 -5.96
C GLU A 26 -13.35 -12.45 -5.62
N LYS A 27 -13.73 -12.53 -4.34
CA LYS A 27 -15.05 -12.07 -3.87
C LYS A 27 -14.91 -11.40 -2.51
N ALA A 28 -15.14 -10.09 -2.47
CA ALA A 28 -15.16 -9.33 -1.23
C ALA A 28 -16.56 -9.36 -0.61
N ASP A 29 -16.66 -9.87 0.62
CA ASP A 29 -17.89 -9.78 1.39
C ASP A 29 -18.18 -8.34 1.83
N VAL A 30 -19.46 -7.98 1.90
CA VAL A 30 -19.90 -6.75 2.55
C VAL A 30 -19.79 -6.95 4.05
N LEU A 31 -18.94 -6.16 4.69
CA LEU A 31 -18.65 -6.26 6.11
C LEU A 31 -19.31 -5.12 6.89
N PRO A 32 -19.76 -5.37 8.15
CA PRO A 32 -20.28 -4.33 9.01
C PRO A 32 -19.17 -3.31 9.35
N LEU A 33 -19.59 -2.04 9.50
CA LEU A 33 -18.71 -0.92 9.85
C LEU A 33 -18.89 -0.59 11.34
N ALA A 34 -17.78 -0.71 12.10
CA ALA A 34 -17.71 -0.30 13.51
C ALA A 34 -16.33 0.31 13.78
N ILE A 35 -16.18 1.58 13.40
CA ILE A 35 -14.91 2.30 13.55
C ILE A 35 -14.47 2.31 15.01
N SER A 36 -13.20 1.96 15.25
CA SER A 36 -12.60 1.91 16.57
C SER A 36 -11.40 2.87 16.65
N ASP A 37 -11.33 3.63 17.73
CA ASP A 37 -10.19 4.51 18.02
C ASP A 37 -8.87 3.76 18.27
N ASP A 38 -8.93 2.44 18.47
CA ASP A 38 -7.76 1.60 18.62
C ASP A 38 -6.99 1.39 17.34
N PHE A 39 -7.66 1.56 16.18
CA PHE A 39 -7.08 1.31 14.87
C PHE A 39 -7.25 2.52 13.97
N SER A 40 -6.18 3.08 13.49
CA SER A 40 -6.25 4.31 12.71
C SER A 40 -5.24 4.37 11.59
N PHE A 41 -5.69 4.82 10.41
CA PHE A 41 -4.78 5.28 9.38
C PHE A 41 -4.22 6.65 9.76
N ARG A 42 -2.90 6.82 9.59
CA ARG A 42 -2.19 8.07 9.91
C ARG A 42 -1.95 8.91 8.68
N LYS A 43 -1.53 8.25 7.61
CA LYS A 43 -1.16 8.89 6.35
C LYS A 43 -1.13 7.85 5.25
N PHE A 44 -1.19 8.31 4.01
CA PHE A 44 -0.94 7.48 2.84
C PHE A 44 -0.02 8.21 1.85
N LYS A 45 0.60 7.44 0.97
CA LYS A 45 1.34 7.93 -0.19
C LYS A 45 0.92 7.14 -1.41
N ILE A 46 0.84 7.80 -2.54
CA ILE A 46 0.63 7.17 -3.84
C ILE A 46 1.81 7.55 -4.72
N PHE A 47 2.40 6.56 -5.35
CA PHE A 47 3.42 6.75 -6.35
C PHE A 47 3.00 5.98 -7.61
N THR A 48 2.97 6.65 -8.76
CA THR A 48 2.69 6.02 -10.04
C THR A 48 3.95 6.00 -10.88
N ASN A 49 4.42 4.79 -11.20
CA ASN A 49 5.47 4.54 -12.15
C ASN A 49 4.82 4.25 -13.50
N ALA A 50 4.64 5.32 -14.31
CA ALA A 50 4.04 5.20 -15.63
C ALA A 50 5.07 4.73 -16.67
N LEU A 51 4.58 4.09 -17.75
CA LEU A 51 5.39 3.87 -18.93
C LEU A 51 5.89 5.23 -19.45
N PRO A 52 7.17 5.32 -19.85
CA PRO A 52 7.64 6.48 -20.59
C PRO A 52 6.74 6.64 -21.81
N ASN A 53 6.09 7.79 -21.96
CA ASN A 53 5.39 8.10 -23.21
C ASN A 53 6.45 8.25 -24.31
N PRO A 54 6.50 7.36 -25.31
CA PRO A 54 7.52 7.43 -26.36
C PRO A 54 7.46 8.73 -27.17
N SER A 55 6.31 9.43 -27.14
CA SER A 55 6.12 10.71 -27.81
C SER A 55 6.36 11.93 -26.92
N ALA A 56 6.58 11.73 -25.62
CA ALA A 56 6.89 12.81 -24.70
C ALA A 56 8.39 12.91 -24.51
N THR A 57 8.97 14.08 -24.79
CA THR A 57 10.32 14.40 -24.35
C THR A 57 10.37 14.18 -22.83
N PRO A 58 11.27 13.34 -22.31
CA PRO A 58 11.40 13.18 -20.87
C PRO A 58 11.68 14.56 -20.26
N ILE A 59 10.71 15.12 -19.55
CA ILE A 59 10.94 16.32 -18.77
C ILE A 59 11.78 15.86 -17.59
N PRO A 60 13.06 16.29 -17.49
CA PRO A 60 13.85 15.97 -16.31
C PRO A 60 13.12 16.56 -15.11
N THR A 61 12.55 15.73 -14.26
CA THR A 61 11.97 16.24 -13.04
C THR A 61 13.11 16.75 -12.15
N LYS A 62 13.00 18.00 -11.73
CA LYS A 62 13.92 18.58 -10.73
C LYS A 62 13.62 18.05 -9.32
N ASP A 63 12.56 17.27 -9.15
CA ASP A 63 12.19 16.70 -7.87
C ASP A 63 13.00 15.40 -7.63
N LEU A 64 14.05 15.55 -6.83
CA LEU A 64 14.93 14.44 -6.43
C LEU A 64 14.18 13.29 -5.76
N MET A 65 13.05 13.57 -5.10
CA MET A 65 12.26 12.54 -4.41
C MET A 65 11.52 11.65 -5.41
N ILE A 66 10.99 12.22 -6.49
CA ILE A 66 10.33 11.46 -7.56
C ILE A 66 11.36 10.58 -8.25
N ASP A 67 12.53 11.11 -8.54
CA ASP A 67 13.63 10.37 -9.17
C ASP A 67 14.14 9.23 -8.27
N PHE A 68 14.27 9.49 -6.98
CA PHE A 68 14.66 8.48 -5.99
C PHE A 68 13.64 7.35 -5.92
N GLU A 69 12.34 7.65 -5.81
CA GLU A 69 11.28 6.64 -5.76
C GLU A 69 11.23 5.81 -7.04
N ARG A 70 11.41 6.42 -8.21
CA ARG A 70 11.47 5.71 -9.49
C ARG A 70 12.64 4.74 -9.53
N ARG A 71 13.86 5.18 -9.19
CA ARG A 71 15.06 4.34 -9.17
C ARG A 71 14.93 3.21 -8.16
N ARG A 72 14.41 3.48 -6.96
CA ARG A 72 14.18 2.47 -5.92
C ARG A 72 13.27 1.36 -6.42
N ARG A 73 12.19 1.70 -7.11
CA ARG A 73 11.21 0.72 -7.60
C ARG A 73 11.70 -0.03 -8.83
N GLN A 74 12.55 0.56 -9.63
CA GLN A 74 13.17 -0.10 -10.77
C GLN A 74 14.42 -0.90 -10.41
N TRP A 75 14.87 -0.83 -9.17
CA TRP A 75 16.06 -1.55 -8.72
C TRP A 75 15.93 -3.06 -8.98
N GLY A 76 17.00 -3.65 -9.56
CA GLY A 76 17.06 -5.07 -9.91
C GLY A 76 16.32 -5.43 -11.21
N SER A 77 15.79 -4.46 -11.98
CA SER A 77 15.29 -4.73 -13.34
C SER A 77 16.49 -4.89 -14.29
N ILE A 78 16.58 -6.04 -14.95
CA ILE A 78 17.68 -6.38 -15.86
C ILE A 78 17.25 -6.23 -17.32
N ASN A 79 15.96 -6.42 -17.59
CA ASN A 79 15.40 -6.39 -18.95
C ASN A 79 14.07 -5.61 -19.00
N SER A 80 13.48 -5.53 -20.20
CA SER A 80 12.21 -4.83 -20.41
C SER A 80 11.02 -5.49 -19.70
N VAL A 81 11.03 -6.81 -19.54
CA VAL A 81 9.97 -7.56 -18.85
C VAL A 81 9.98 -7.23 -17.36
N ASP A 82 11.18 -7.22 -16.73
CA ASP A 82 11.34 -6.84 -15.33
C ASP A 82 10.91 -5.39 -15.10
N THR A 83 11.25 -4.50 -16.04
CA THR A 83 10.86 -3.10 -15.97
C THR A 83 9.34 -2.95 -16.10
N PHE A 84 8.71 -3.68 -17.02
CA PHE A 84 7.27 -3.68 -17.22
C PHE A 84 6.53 -4.19 -15.99
N ALA A 85 6.98 -5.27 -15.38
CA ALA A 85 6.39 -5.84 -14.17
C ALA A 85 6.34 -4.85 -12.98
N LYS A 86 7.17 -3.80 -13.01
CA LYS A 86 7.24 -2.75 -11.96
C LYS A 86 6.53 -1.45 -12.35
N ILE A 87 5.88 -1.43 -13.50
CA ILE A 87 5.04 -0.29 -13.92
C ILE A 87 3.68 -0.38 -13.26
N GLY A 88 3.17 0.77 -12.78
CA GLY A 88 1.86 0.84 -12.18
C GLY A 88 1.80 1.78 -10.98
N SER A 89 0.78 1.58 -10.15
CA SER A 89 0.52 2.42 -8.99
C SER A 89 0.86 1.70 -7.69
N TYR A 90 1.60 2.37 -6.85
CA TYR A 90 2.03 1.91 -5.53
C TYR A 90 1.33 2.73 -4.45
N PHE A 91 0.66 2.05 -3.54
CA PHE A 91 -0.03 2.64 -2.39
C PHE A 91 0.69 2.26 -1.12
N THR A 92 1.13 3.25 -0.36
CA THR A 92 1.77 3.05 0.93
C THR A 92 0.86 3.61 2.02
N PHE A 93 0.40 2.76 2.92
CA PHE A 93 -0.46 3.11 4.05
C PHE A 93 0.32 3.08 5.35
N PHE A 94 0.23 4.15 6.12
CA PHE A 94 0.77 4.25 7.47
C PHE A 94 -0.38 4.16 8.45
N TRP A 95 -0.39 3.13 9.30
CA TRP A 95 -1.47 2.88 10.23
C TRP A 95 -0.95 2.43 11.60
N ARG A 96 -1.82 2.45 12.59
CA ARG A 96 -1.46 2.11 13.96
C ARG A 96 -2.55 1.27 14.62
N ALA A 97 -2.12 0.25 15.38
CA ALA A 97 -2.92 -0.51 16.31
C ALA A 97 -2.48 -0.16 17.75
N LYS A 98 -3.39 0.33 18.59
CA LYS A 98 -3.09 0.67 19.99
C LYS A 98 -3.08 -0.58 20.87
N ARG A 99 -3.85 -1.60 20.53
CA ARG A 99 -3.90 -2.90 21.20
C ARG A 99 -3.52 -4.03 20.25
N PRO A 100 -3.08 -5.20 20.79
CA PRO A 100 -2.85 -6.38 19.95
C PRO A 100 -4.17 -6.87 19.31
N ALA A 101 -4.12 -7.17 18.03
CA ALA A 101 -5.26 -7.72 17.29
C ALA A 101 -4.80 -8.44 16.01
N ASN A 102 -5.59 -9.40 15.55
CA ASN A 102 -5.43 -9.97 14.22
C ASN A 102 -6.16 -9.07 13.23
N LEU A 103 -5.41 -8.41 12.36
CA LEU A 103 -5.94 -7.41 11.42
C LEU A 103 -5.68 -7.84 9.99
N THR A 104 -6.66 -7.58 9.14
CA THR A 104 -6.50 -7.63 7.68
C THR A 104 -6.60 -6.21 7.15
N LEU A 105 -5.57 -5.78 6.42
CA LEU A 105 -5.65 -4.57 5.62
C LEU A 105 -6.16 -4.98 4.24
N ARG A 106 -7.39 -4.57 3.89
CA ARG A 106 -7.98 -4.76 2.56
C ARG A 106 -7.89 -3.45 1.80
N PHE A 107 -7.34 -3.51 0.62
CA PHE A 107 -7.29 -2.42 -0.34
C PHE A 107 -8.24 -2.73 -1.47
N GLU A 108 -9.27 -1.91 -1.65
CA GLU A 108 -10.25 -2.01 -2.72
C GLU A 108 -10.07 -0.84 -3.69
N TYR A 109 -10.17 -1.13 -4.98
CA TYR A 109 -9.93 -0.12 -6.02
C TYR A 109 -10.74 -0.40 -7.29
N ARG A 110 -10.95 0.65 -8.07
CA ARG A 110 -11.52 0.60 -9.42
C ARG A 110 -10.50 1.10 -10.41
N GLN A 111 -10.49 0.52 -11.60
CA GLN A 111 -9.63 0.90 -12.70
C GLN A 111 -10.43 1.39 -13.90
N THR A 112 -9.81 2.23 -14.72
CA THR A 112 -10.49 2.93 -15.83
C THR A 112 -11.22 1.99 -16.77
N ASN A 113 -10.57 0.88 -17.16
CA ASN A 113 -11.10 -0.05 -18.15
C ASN A 113 -12.19 -0.98 -17.59
N LEU A 114 -12.19 -1.17 -16.26
CA LEU A 114 -13.15 -2.01 -15.55
C LEU A 114 -14.36 -1.22 -15.00
N ARG A 115 -14.39 0.08 -15.17
CA ARG A 115 -15.48 0.98 -14.74
C ARG A 115 -15.80 0.82 -13.24
N ASP A 116 -17.00 0.31 -12.93
CA ASP A 116 -17.51 0.17 -11.56
C ASP A 116 -17.08 -1.13 -10.87
N TYR A 117 -16.40 -2.03 -11.59
CA TYR A 117 -15.92 -3.27 -11.00
C TYR A 117 -14.87 -2.99 -9.92
N VAL A 118 -15.11 -3.53 -8.73
CA VAL A 118 -14.22 -3.36 -7.58
C VAL A 118 -13.29 -4.57 -7.48
N GLN A 119 -12.00 -4.31 -7.56
CA GLN A 119 -10.97 -5.28 -7.24
C GLN A 119 -10.51 -5.10 -5.80
N ALA A 120 -9.98 -6.16 -5.17
CA ALA A 120 -9.47 -6.11 -3.82
C ALA A 120 -8.16 -6.90 -3.67
N ARG A 121 -7.30 -6.39 -2.77
CA ARG A 121 -6.08 -7.07 -2.31
C ARG A 121 -5.99 -7.02 -0.80
N GLU A 122 -5.48 -8.08 -0.17
CA GLU A 122 -5.39 -8.18 1.27
C GLU A 122 -3.97 -8.46 1.75
N LEU A 123 -3.66 -7.88 2.92
CA LEU A 123 -2.46 -8.16 3.72
C LEU A 123 -2.91 -8.52 5.13
N TYR A 124 -2.48 -9.68 5.60
CA TYR A 124 -2.81 -10.16 6.94
C TYR A 124 -1.70 -9.86 7.95
N TYR A 125 -2.10 -9.38 9.13
CA TYR A 125 -1.21 -9.00 10.23
C TYR A 125 -1.64 -9.72 11.51
N PRO A 126 -1.00 -10.85 11.85
CA PRO A 126 -1.28 -11.54 13.10
C PRO A 126 -0.76 -10.73 14.29
N ASN A 127 -1.57 -10.64 15.33
CA ASN A 127 -1.23 -9.98 16.60
C ASN A 127 -0.60 -8.58 16.44
N ALA A 128 -1.15 -7.79 15.55
CA ALA A 128 -0.64 -6.46 15.21
C ALA A 128 -0.76 -5.50 16.38
N LYS A 129 0.35 -4.85 16.77
CA LYS A 129 0.40 -3.79 17.79
C LYS A 129 1.49 -2.78 17.44
N GLY A 130 1.19 -1.50 17.55
CA GLY A 130 2.13 -0.44 17.23
C GLY A 130 1.87 0.19 15.85
N SER A 131 2.92 0.69 15.23
CA SER A 131 2.86 1.39 13.94
C SER A 131 3.36 0.50 12.81
N TYR A 132 2.63 0.50 11.70
CA TYR A 132 2.90 -0.31 10.53
C TYR A 132 2.97 0.55 9.27
N VAL A 133 3.74 0.06 8.32
CA VAL A 133 3.79 0.58 6.95
C VAL A 133 3.48 -0.58 6.01
N SER A 134 2.39 -0.45 5.27
CA SER A 134 1.95 -1.45 4.29
C SER A 134 2.04 -0.86 2.90
N GLU A 135 2.62 -1.60 1.97
CA GLU A 135 2.68 -1.20 0.57
C GLU A 135 1.94 -2.22 -0.28
N ILE A 136 1.06 -1.73 -1.16
CA ILE A 136 0.31 -2.55 -2.12
C ILE A 136 0.51 -1.95 -3.50
N GLY A 137 0.96 -2.80 -4.44
CA GLY A 137 1.13 -2.44 -5.85
C GLY A 137 0.01 -2.99 -6.72
N VAL A 138 -0.45 -2.22 -7.70
CA VAL A 138 -1.22 -2.67 -8.85
C VAL A 138 -0.33 -2.41 -10.05
N LEU A 139 0.31 -3.48 -10.55
CA LEU A 139 1.49 -3.39 -11.39
C LEU A 139 1.39 -4.29 -12.63
N GLY A 140 2.30 -4.06 -13.60
CA GLY A 140 2.47 -4.92 -14.76
C GLY A 140 1.20 -5.08 -15.58
N ASP A 141 0.82 -6.33 -15.84
CA ASP A 141 -0.34 -6.67 -16.66
C ASP A 141 -1.64 -6.14 -16.08
N ASP A 142 -1.84 -6.24 -14.74
CA ASP A 142 -3.04 -5.73 -14.07
C ASP A 142 -3.21 -4.21 -14.28
N TYR A 143 -2.10 -3.48 -14.26
CA TYR A 143 -2.14 -2.04 -14.52
C TYR A 143 -2.27 -1.69 -15.99
N ALA A 144 -1.58 -2.42 -16.87
CA ALA A 144 -1.55 -2.13 -18.30
C ALA A 144 -2.89 -2.49 -18.97
N THR A 145 -3.50 -3.62 -18.57
CA THR A 145 -4.76 -4.10 -19.14
C THR A 145 -5.96 -3.34 -18.60
N ASP A 146 -6.02 -3.18 -17.29
CA ASP A 146 -7.19 -2.61 -16.60
C ASP A 146 -7.10 -1.09 -16.45
N GLY A 147 -5.94 -0.51 -16.73
CA GLY A 147 -5.70 0.92 -16.74
C GLY A 147 -5.44 1.53 -15.34
N PRO A 148 -5.30 2.86 -15.29
CA PRO A 148 -5.04 3.59 -14.04
C PRO A 148 -6.17 3.44 -13.02
N ILE A 149 -5.81 3.52 -11.73
CA ILE A 149 -6.76 3.50 -10.63
C ILE A 149 -7.52 4.83 -10.57
N THR A 150 -8.85 4.78 -10.59
CA THR A 150 -9.75 5.93 -10.57
C THR A 150 -10.27 6.26 -9.19
N SER A 151 -10.51 5.23 -8.38
CA SER A 151 -10.96 5.37 -7.00
C SER A 151 -10.47 4.21 -6.15
N TRP A 152 -10.31 4.45 -4.85
CA TRP A 152 -9.80 3.44 -3.93
C TRP A 152 -10.25 3.69 -2.49
N ARG A 153 -10.27 2.61 -1.70
CA ARG A 153 -10.36 2.65 -0.24
C ARG A 153 -9.49 1.59 0.41
N ALA A 154 -9.03 1.88 1.62
CA ALA A 154 -8.30 0.97 2.47
C ALA A 154 -9.10 0.72 3.76
N LEU A 155 -9.23 -0.53 4.14
CA LEU A 155 -10.01 -1.00 5.27
C LEU A 155 -9.09 -1.73 6.24
N LEU A 156 -9.19 -1.44 7.54
CA LEU A 156 -8.68 -2.30 8.59
C LEU A 156 -9.83 -3.15 9.10
N ILE A 157 -9.67 -4.46 9.05
CA ILE A 157 -10.70 -5.45 9.37
C ILE A 157 -10.24 -6.29 10.55
N GLU A 158 -11.05 -6.36 11.60
CA GLU A 158 -10.91 -7.24 12.74
C GLU A 158 -12.16 -8.10 12.89
N ASN A 159 -12.02 -9.42 12.97
CA ASN A 159 -13.14 -10.34 13.18
C ASN A 159 -14.34 -10.08 12.23
N ARG A 160 -14.05 -9.94 10.92
CA ARG A 160 -15.06 -9.64 9.87
C ARG A 160 -15.80 -8.30 10.07
N THR A 161 -15.22 -7.37 10.80
CA THR A 161 -15.77 -6.03 11.04
C THR A 161 -14.77 -4.98 10.59
N ILE A 162 -15.22 -3.95 9.87
CA ILE A 162 -14.38 -2.83 9.47
C ILE A 162 -14.19 -1.91 10.67
N VAL A 163 -12.96 -1.86 11.20
CA VAL A 163 -12.58 -1.07 12.38
C VAL A 163 -11.82 0.21 12.04
N GLY A 164 -11.33 0.34 10.80
CA GLY A 164 -10.69 1.54 10.29
C GLY A 164 -10.94 1.71 8.79
N LEU A 165 -11.13 2.95 8.34
CA LEU A 165 -11.45 3.28 6.96
C LEU A 165 -10.64 4.49 6.50
N LEU A 166 -10.09 4.41 5.29
CA LEU A 166 -9.48 5.51 4.56
C LEU A 166 -9.86 5.39 3.09
N GLN A 167 -10.31 6.46 2.45
CA GLN A 167 -10.75 6.40 1.05
C GLN A 167 -10.41 7.65 0.25
N SER A 168 -10.35 7.48 -1.07
CA SER A 168 -10.23 8.60 -2.01
C SER A 168 -11.51 9.42 -2.08
N ARG A 169 -11.42 10.68 -2.48
CA ARG A 169 -12.61 11.55 -2.67
C ARG A 169 -13.54 11.05 -3.78
N THR A 170 -13.00 10.27 -4.70
CA THR A 170 -13.72 9.70 -5.85
C THR A 170 -14.44 8.39 -5.52
N TRP A 171 -14.21 7.81 -4.36
CA TRP A 171 -14.91 6.61 -3.91
C TRP A 171 -16.34 6.96 -3.51
N ARG A 172 -17.32 6.47 -4.28
CA ARG A 172 -18.75 6.63 -4.03
C ARG A 172 -19.45 5.28 -4.06
#